data_0b3c4eef2591a2cf4d0c58b80508b0a0
#
_entry.id   0b3c4eef2591a2cf4d0c58b80508b0a0
#
_cell.length_a   1.000
_cell.length_b   1.000
_cell.length_c   1.000
_cell.angle_alpha   90.00
_cell.angle_beta   90.00
_cell.angle_gamma   90.00
#
_symmetry.space_group_name_H-M   'P 1'
#
loop_
_entity.id
_entity.type
_entity.pdbx_description
1 polymer ?
#
loop_
_entity_poly.entity_id
_entity_poly.type
_entity_poly.pdbx_seq_one_letter_code
_entity_poly.pdbx_strand_id
1 'polypeptide(L)'
;MVTAIVLHSVFFLSGASADCEWDSDLFMTAPKEMEALTGSCLQIPCNFSVKQEKEFNSTTTTFGVWIKNYPQIGQKTSEVIFNSSGTVSTYPISFTGDLSQKNCTTLFSSLKTTYTGKYYFRVENWPFQATDVCDYLQITVKDSPPKPRIEISGDVKEKESVSISCSASTPCPHSPPQLTWNLQPDSHHMMEENTDGTFTTRIQKSITLSHEHDGFIITCSARYPVNEGKDVKTSEERKTLSVSYAPKNTSVSISPSGWVSAGSRVNLTCSSRAKPPVSRFTWFKTSRDAPIKVSEGDFYSFNVTDGGVYYCVATNQLGNQTSSEIHLTIGGGVDYLLLGAVLGIIGIIVLIGLIVFVWRLKSPHVQNYTVGETVTTEGGGVHYGEINFPRLLFYSK
;
A
#
# COMPACT_ATOMS: atom_id res chain seq x y z
N MET A 1 -9.25 40.98 30.06
CA MET A 1 -9.29 39.76 29.20
C MET A 1 -9.69 38.58 30.08
N VAL A 2 -10.92 38.15 30.01
CA VAL A 2 -11.44 37.02 30.82
C VAL A 2 -11.46 35.82 29.92
N THR A 3 -10.60 34.84 30.23
CA THR A 3 -10.52 33.55 29.52
C THR A 3 -11.64 32.66 30.04
N ALA A 4 -12.66 32.41 29.20
CA ALA A 4 -13.72 31.48 29.49
C ALA A 4 -13.20 30.04 29.27
N ILE A 5 -13.07 29.30 30.38
CA ILE A 5 -12.82 27.84 30.34
C ILE A 5 -14.15 27.16 30.05
N VAL A 6 -14.29 26.60 28.83
CA VAL A 6 -15.43 25.74 28.48
C VAL A 6 -15.15 24.36 29.02
N LEU A 7 -15.80 24.02 30.17
CA LEU A 7 -15.85 22.64 30.64
C LEU A 7 -16.76 21.84 29.67
N HIS A 8 -16.16 20.94 28.90
CA HIS A 8 -16.90 19.90 28.21
C HIS A 8 -17.29 18.83 29.23
N SER A 9 -18.52 18.90 29.74
CA SER A 9 -19.13 17.79 30.44
C SER A 9 -19.42 16.66 29.47
N VAL A 10 -18.59 15.60 29.54
CA VAL A 10 -18.86 14.33 28.86
C VAL A 10 -20.02 13.69 29.61
N PHE A 11 -21.23 13.82 29.07
CA PHE A 11 -22.35 13.00 29.50
C PHE A 11 -22.05 11.57 29.04
N PHE A 12 -21.65 10.72 29.99
CA PHE A 12 -21.83 9.28 29.82
C PHE A 12 -23.34 9.02 29.78
N LEU A 13 -23.87 8.84 28.58
CA LEU A 13 -25.14 8.18 28.39
C LEU A 13 -24.93 6.72 28.88
N SER A 14 -25.26 6.47 30.12
CA SER A 14 -25.57 5.11 30.57
C SER A 14 -26.66 4.63 29.62
N GLY A 15 -26.31 3.68 28.73
CA GLY A 15 -27.28 3.03 27.86
C GLY A 15 -28.40 2.52 28.80
N ALA A 16 -29.63 2.98 28.58
CA ALA A 16 -30.78 2.40 29.22
C ALA A 16 -30.79 0.90 28.87
N SER A 17 -30.41 0.06 29.79
CA SER A 17 -30.69 -1.38 29.70
C SER A 17 -32.19 -1.47 29.58
N ALA A 18 -32.71 -2.13 28.56
CA ALA A 18 -34.11 -2.46 28.46
C ALA A 18 -34.48 -3.17 29.80
N ASP A 19 -35.44 -2.60 30.50
CA ASP A 19 -35.88 -3.17 31.78
C ASP A 19 -36.22 -4.66 31.57
N CYS A 20 -35.45 -5.52 32.20
CA CYS A 20 -35.73 -6.95 32.20
C CYS A 20 -37.03 -7.18 32.99
N GLU A 21 -38.04 -7.75 32.35
CA GLU A 21 -39.32 -8.05 32.99
C GLU A 21 -39.22 -9.11 34.13
N TRP A 22 -38.05 -9.75 34.24
CA TRP A 22 -37.77 -10.82 35.21
C TRP A 22 -36.91 -10.31 36.37
N ASP A 23 -37.24 -10.68 37.58
CA ASP A 23 -36.40 -10.44 38.74
C ASP A 23 -35.24 -11.48 38.75
N SER A 24 -34.03 -11.04 38.43
CA SER A 24 -32.85 -11.91 38.40
C SER A 24 -32.07 -11.81 39.71
N ASP A 25 -31.70 -12.94 40.28
CA ASP A 25 -30.82 -13.01 41.44
C ASP A 25 -29.35 -13.15 41.08
N LEU A 26 -29.05 -13.38 39.78
CA LEU A 26 -27.72 -13.50 39.22
C LEU A 26 -27.56 -12.51 38.05
N PHE A 27 -26.42 -11.87 37.97
CA PHE A 27 -26.06 -10.95 36.91
C PHE A 27 -24.70 -11.33 36.30
N MET A 28 -24.71 -11.71 35.04
CA MET A 28 -23.51 -12.05 34.28
C MET A 28 -22.90 -10.81 33.65
N THR A 29 -21.57 -10.65 33.75
CA THR A 29 -20.81 -9.67 33.04
C THR A 29 -19.93 -10.38 31.99
N ALA A 30 -20.33 -10.31 30.73
CA ALA A 30 -19.64 -10.89 29.58
C ALA A 30 -19.91 -10.01 28.35
N PRO A 31 -19.16 -10.15 27.23
CA PRO A 31 -19.53 -9.55 25.97
C PRO A 31 -20.95 -9.94 25.55
N LYS A 32 -21.72 -8.98 25.01
CA LYS A 32 -23.10 -9.29 24.58
C LYS A 32 -23.12 -10.19 23.33
N GLU A 33 -22.12 -10.06 22.47
CA GLU A 33 -21.98 -10.80 21.22
C GLU A 33 -20.55 -11.25 21.03
N MET A 34 -20.35 -12.47 20.58
CA MET A 34 -19.04 -13.00 20.20
C MET A 34 -19.13 -13.77 18.89
N GLU A 35 -18.19 -13.51 18.01
CA GLU A 35 -18.02 -14.26 16.77
C GLU A 35 -16.82 -15.20 16.87
N ALA A 36 -16.98 -16.40 16.34
CA ALA A 36 -15.92 -17.37 16.31
C ALA A 36 -15.92 -18.19 15.00
N LEU A 37 -14.85 -18.90 14.77
CA LEU A 37 -14.64 -19.68 13.56
C LEU A 37 -14.86 -21.16 13.84
N THR A 38 -15.53 -21.86 12.93
CA THR A 38 -15.69 -23.32 13.00
C THR A 38 -14.34 -24.01 13.10
N GLY A 39 -14.20 -24.93 14.06
CA GLY A 39 -12.98 -25.67 14.36
C GLY A 39 -11.96 -24.90 15.22
N SER A 40 -12.21 -23.61 15.53
CA SER A 40 -11.39 -22.87 16.48
C SER A 40 -11.90 -23.06 17.92
N CYS A 41 -11.14 -22.54 18.89
CA CYS A 41 -11.65 -22.38 20.24
C CYS A 41 -12.23 -20.96 20.44
N LEU A 42 -12.98 -20.79 21.52
CA LEU A 42 -13.53 -19.50 21.97
C LEU A 42 -13.34 -19.38 23.46
N GLN A 43 -12.65 -18.34 23.91
CA GLN A 43 -12.60 -17.96 25.31
C GLN A 43 -13.62 -16.85 25.57
N ILE A 44 -14.54 -17.09 26.47
CA ILE A 44 -15.58 -16.15 26.92
C ILE A 44 -15.09 -15.53 28.22
N PRO A 45 -14.67 -14.24 28.24
CA PRO A 45 -14.43 -13.55 29.49
C PRO A 45 -15.77 -13.37 30.23
N CYS A 46 -15.84 -13.81 31.48
CA CYS A 46 -17.08 -13.87 32.22
C CYS A 46 -16.83 -13.68 33.69
N ASN A 47 -17.56 -12.74 34.30
CA ASN A 47 -17.74 -12.62 35.76
C ASN A 47 -19.21 -12.60 36.07
N PHE A 48 -19.56 -12.88 37.33
CA PHE A 48 -20.94 -12.76 37.78
C PHE A 48 -21.03 -12.07 39.14
N SER A 49 -22.18 -11.50 39.42
CA SER A 49 -22.56 -10.98 40.72
C SER A 49 -23.93 -11.54 41.13
N VAL A 50 -24.20 -11.53 42.40
CA VAL A 50 -25.47 -12.01 42.98
C VAL A 50 -26.20 -10.84 43.60
N LYS A 51 -27.55 -10.85 43.55
CA LYS A 51 -28.40 -9.78 44.10
C LYS A 51 -28.22 -9.64 45.59
N GLN A 52 -28.10 -10.75 46.28
CA GLN A 52 -27.90 -10.80 47.76
C GLN A 52 -26.60 -11.56 48.04
N GLU A 53 -25.53 -10.83 48.35
CA GLU A 53 -24.20 -11.40 48.65
C GLU A 53 -24.19 -12.46 49.77
N LYS A 54 -25.17 -12.39 50.71
CA LYS A 54 -25.31 -13.34 51.83
C LYS A 54 -25.74 -14.74 51.40
N GLU A 55 -26.32 -14.87 50.22
CA GLU A 55 -26.80 -16.15 49.70
C GLU A 55 -25.71 -16.98 49.05
N PHE A 56 -24.70 -16.31 48.50
CA PHE A 56 -23.55 -16.96 47.86
C PHE A 56 -22.44 -17.23 48.89
N ASN A 57 -22.03 -18.48 49.00
CA ASN A 57 -20.95 -18.88 49.90
C ASN A 57 -19.73 -19.36 49.13
N SER A 58 -18.68 -18.52 49.06
CA SER A 58 -17.44 -18.83 48.34
C SER A 58 -16.66 -20.03 48.91
N THR A 59 -16.99 -20.49 50.14
CA THR A 59 -16.33 -21.66 50.76
C THR A 59 -17.00 -22.99 50.41
N THR A 60 -18.21 -22.97 49.84
CA THR A 60 -18.90 -24.16 49.33
C THR A 60 -18.59 -24.41 47.86
N THR A 61 -18.70 -25.67 47.47
CA THR A 61 -18.50 -26.04 46.06
C THR A 61 -19.51 -25.33 45.19
N THR A 62 -18.96 -24.62 44.19
CA THR A 62 -19.75 -23.86 43.22
C THR A 62 -19.67 -24.52 41.86
N PHE A 63 -20.81 -24.79 41.24
CA PHE A 63 -20.90 -25.30 39.87
C PHE A 63 -21.48 -24.22 38.96
N GLY A 64 -20.91 -24.11 37.76
CA GLY A 64 -21.42 -23.29 36.69
C GLY A 64 -22.12 -24.14 35.64
N VAL A 65 -23.21 -23.60 35.12
CA VAL A 65 -24.01 -24.25 34.07
C VAL A 65 -24.23 -23.31 32.90
N TRP A 66 -24.01 -23.80 31.70
CA TRP A 66 -24.36 -23.11 30.49
C TRP A 66 -25.63 -23.67 29.86
N ILE A 67 -26.58 -22.79 29.60
CA ILE A 67 -27.90 -23.11 29.05
C ILE A 67 -28.03 -22.40 27.70
N LYS A 68 -28.46 -23.13 26.67
CA LYS A 68 -28.63 -22.60 25.31
C LYS A 68 -30.12 -22.37 25.04
N ASN A 69 -30.37 -21.33 24.22
CA ASN A 69 -31.65 -20.91 23.65
C ASN A 69 -32.62 -20.24 24.62
N TYR A 70 -32.87 -20.79 25.83
CA TYR A 70 -33.81 -20.24 26.77
C TYR A 70 -33.34 -20.42 28.23
N PRO A 71 -33.49 -19.39 29.11
CA PRO A 71 -32.87 -19.41 30.46
C PRO A 71 -33.50 -20.37 31.46
N GLN A 72 -34.78 -20.75 31.30
CA GLN A 72 -35.49 -21.59 32.27
C GLN A 72 -35.29 -23.07 31.96
N ILE A 73 -34.66 -23.82 32.89
CA ILE A 73 -34.49 -25.26 32.78
C ILE A 73 -35.84 -25.96 32.79
N GLY A 74 -35.99 -26.97 31.93
CA GLY A 74 -37.24 -27.74 31.81
C GLY A 74 -38.23 -27.24 30.78
N GLN A 75 -38.00 -26.11 30.15
CA GLN A 75 -38.77 -25.70 28.99
C GLN A 75 -38.32 -26.44 27.71
N LYS A 76 -39.27 -26.65 26.80
CA LYS A 76 -39.08 -27.44 25.58
C LYS A 76 -37.95 -26.97 24.67
N THR A 77 -37.58 -25.69 24.78
CA THR A 77 -36.53 -25.04 23.99
C THR A 77 -35.24 -24.78 24.77
N SER A 78 -35.23 -25.05 26.07
CA SER A 78 -34.06 -24.88 26.94
C SER A 78 -33.18 -26.12 26.84
N GLU A 79 -31.89 -25.92 26.58
CA GLU A 79 -30.91 -26.99 26.50
C GLU A 79 -29.75 -26.71 27.46
N VAL A 80 -29.62 -27.52 28.52
CA VAL A 80 -28.40 -27.53 29.34
C VAL A 80 -27.31 -28.20 28.53
N ILE A 81 -26.28 -27.45 28.15
CA ILE A 81 -25.19 -27.93 27.30
C ILE A 81 -23.95 -28.34 28.08
N PHE A 82 -23.78 -27.78 29.28
CA PHE A 82 -22.64 -28.04 30.14
C PHE A 82 -22.99 -27.75 31.61
N ASN A 83 -22.57 -28.65 32.50
CA ASN A 83 -22.60 -28.46 33.97
C ASN A 83 -21.24 -28.91 34.53
N SER A 84 -20.54 -28.04 35.25
CA SER A 84 -19.22 -28.37 35.81
C SER A 84 -19.24 -29.41 36.92
N SER A 85 -20.44 -29.82 37.41
CA SER A 85 -20.58 -30.99 38.28
C SER A 85 -20.32 -32.32 37.57
N GLY A 86 -20.19 -32.32 36.24
CA GLY A 86 -20.01 -33.52 35.42
C GLY A 86 -21.30 -34.22 35.00
N THR A 87 -22.47 -33.68 35.37
CA THR A 87 -23.77 -34.30 35.04
C THR A 87 -24.17 -34.13 33.59
N VAL A 88 -23.71 -33.00 32.94
CA VAL A 88 -23.96 -32.72 31.54
C VAL A 88 -22.68 -32.16 30.89
N SER A 89 -22.28 -32.73 29.76
CA SER A 89 -21.15 -32.25 28.95
C SER A 89 -21.42 -32.56 27.48
N THR A 90 -22.41 -31.85 26.89
CA THR A 90 -22.79 -32.02 25.51
C THR A 90 -21.82 -31.28 24.55
N TYR A 91 -21.30 -30.12 24.99
CA TYR A 91 -20.32 -29.33 24.25
C TYR A 91 -18.95 -29.43 24.94
N PRO A 92 -17.85 -29.29 24.15
CA PRO A 92 -16.49 -29.34 24.70
C PRO A 92 -16.15 -28.01 25.42
N ILE A 93 -16.68 -27.84 26.61
CA ILE A 93 -16.58 -26.65 27.44
C ILE A 93 -15.80 -26.96 28.72
N SER A 94 -15.05 -25.99 29.20
CA SER A 94 -14.44 -25.99 30.51
C SER A 94 -14.41 -24.58 31.08
N PHE A 95 -14.57 -24.41 32.41
CA PHE A 95 -14.26 -23.16 33.09
C PHE A 95 -12.75 -23.02 33.27
N THR A 96 -12.22 -21.88 32.86
CA THR A 96 -10.84 -21.48 33.14
C THR A 96 -10.75 -20.48 34.27
N GLY A 97 -11.88 -19.83 34.62
CA GLY A 97 -12.04 -18.96 35.76
C GLY A 97 -12.41 -19.76 37.06
N ASP A 98 -12.15 -19.12 38.19
CA ASP A 98 -12.53 -19.66 39.52
C ASP A 98 -13.93 -19.18 39.91
N LEU A 99 -14.90 -20.09 39.86
CA LEU A 99 -16.30 -19.82 40.21
C LEU A 99 -16.48 -19.36 41.66
N SER A 100 -15.60 -19.79 42.60
CA SER A 100 -15.64 -19.32 43.98
C SER A 100 -15.30 -17.84 44.11
N GLN A 101 -14.52 -17.33 43.16
CA GLN A 101 -14.16 -15.93 43.03
C GLN A 101 -15.10 -15.17 42.04
N LYS A 102 -16.26 -15.78 41.73
CA LYS A 102 -17.23 -15.24 40.77
C LYS A 102 -16.70 -15.02 39.36
N ASN A 103 -15.64 -15.74 38.98
CA ASN A 103 -15.09 -15.73 37.65
C ASN A 103 -15.58 -16.96 36.87
N CYS A 104 -16.47 -16.74 35.90
CA CYS A 104 -17.04 -17.75 35.01
C CYS A 104 -16.37 -17.83 33.64
N THR A 105 -15.14 -17.32 33.52
CA THR A 105 -14.39 -17.38 32.24
C THR A 105 -14.40 -18.81 31.71
N THR A 106 -14.84 -18.95 30.49
CA THR A 106 -15.17 -20.23 29.87
C THR A 106 -14.39 -20.44 28.58
N LEU A 107 -13.90 -21.63 28.34
CA LEU A 107 -13.26 -22.06 27.12
C LEU A 107 -14.11 -23.11 26.39
N PHE A 108 -14.49 -22.82 25.15
CA PHE A 108 -14.95 -23.81 24.18
C PHE A 108 -13.75 -24.30 23.40
N SER A 109 -13.39 -25.56 23.47
CA SER A 109 -12.15 -26.08 22.84
C SER A 109 -12.27 -26.28 21.34
N SER A 110 -13.48 -26.55 20.82
CA SER A 110 -13.76 -26.72 19.40
C SER A 110 -15.17 -26.32 19.05
N LEU A 111 -15.34 -25.47 18.09
CA LEU A 111 -16.64 -24.91 17.72
C LEU A 111 -17.20 -25.52 16.43
N LYS A 112 -18.53 -25.63 16.40
CA LYS A 112 -19.31 -26.04 15.23
C LYS A 112 -20.35 -24.96 14.92
N THR A 113 -20.75 -24.80 13.66
CA THR A 113 -21.79 -23.84 13.25
C THR A 113 -23.10 -24.02 14.01
N THR A 114 -23.41 -25.27 14.39
CA THR A 114 -24.57 -25.62 15.21
C THR A 114 -24.54 -25.04 16.63
N TYR A 115 -23.37 -24.52 17.07
CA TYR A 115 -23.26 -23.86 18.38
C TYR A 115 -23.69 -22.40 18.34
N THR A 116 -24.00 -21.84 17.18
CA THR A 116 -24.63 -20.52 17.08
C THR A 116 -25.92 -20.48 17.89
N GLY A 117 -26.10 -19.45 18.75
CA GLY A 117 -27.28 -19.30 19.58
C GLY A 117 -27.10 -18.38 20.78
N LYS A 118 -28.12 -18.26 21.59
CA LYS A 118 -28.12 -17.51 22.84
C LYS A 118 -27.70 -18.41 23.97
N TYR A 119 -26.86 -17.90 24.86
CA TYR A 119 -26.31 -18.62 25.98
C TYR A 119 -26.56 -17.87 27.28
N TYR A 120 -27.04 -18.58 28.28
CA TYR A 120 -27.37 -18.07 29.61
C TYR A 120 -26.50 -18.79 30.63
N PHE A 121 -26.02 -18.04 31.62
CA PHE A 121 -25.20 -18.56 32.68
C PHE A 121 -26.05 -18.82 33.93
N ARG A 122 -25.83 -19.95 34.61
CA ARG A 122 -26.43 -20.34 35.87
C ARG A 122 -25.35 -20.75 36.86
N VAL A 123 -25.55 -20.37 38.11
CA VAL A 123 -24.72 -20.82 39.25
C VAL A 123 -25.53 -21.77 40.14
N GLU A 124 -24.86 -22.82 40.59
CA GLU A 124 -25.33 -23.76 41.58
C GLU A 124 -24.34 -23.79 42.75
N ASN A 125 -24.69 -23.11 43.88
CA ASN A 125 -23.92 -22.98 45.11
C ASN A 125 -24.90 -23.23 46.27
N TRP A 126 -25.19 -24.52 46.52
CA TRP A 126 -26.29 -24.91 47.39
C TRP A 126 -26.24 -24.23 48.77
N PRO A 127 -27.36 -23.67 49.32
CA PRO A 127 -28.73 -23.72 48.77
C PRO A 127 -29.02 -22.70 47.66
N PHE A 128 -28.10 -21.75 47.38
CA PHE A 128 -28.28 -20.75 46.31
C PHE A 128 -28.16 -21.37 44.92
N GLN A 129 -29.18 -21.11 44.09
CA GLN A 129 -29.19 -21.49 42.68
C GLN A 129 -29.90 -20.43 41.87
N ALA A 130 -29.21 -19.79 40.92
CA ALA A 130 -29.80 -18.73 40.12
C ALA A 130 -29.28 -18.78 38.66
N THR A 131 -30.13 -18.35 37.73
CA THR A 131 -29.81 -18.17 36.33
C THR A 131 -29.93 -16.69 36.01
N ASP A 132 -28.96 -16.12 35.30
CA ASP A 132 -29.16 -14.82 34.71
C ASP A 132 -30.17 -14.93 33.56
N VAL A 133 -31.38 -14.43 33.82
CA VAL A 133 -32.48 -14.47 32.85
C VAL A 133 -32.55 -13.20 32.01
N CYS A 134 -31.85 -12.14 32.42
CA CYS A 134 -31.85 -10.83 31.76
C CYS A 134 -30.79 -10.69 30.72
N ASP A 135 -29.58 -11.15 31.03
CA ASP A 135 -28.43 -11.05 30.15
C ASP A 135 -28.11 -12.40 29.51
N TYR A 136 -27.85 -12.35 28.21
CA TYR A 136 -27.38 -13.52 27.46
C TYR A 136 -26.20 -13.13 26.60
N LEU A 137 -25.37 -14.11 26.30
CA LEU A 137 -24.32 -14.02 25.32
C LEU A 137 -24.80 -14.57 23.97
N GLN A 138 -24.77 -13.79 22.92
CA GLN A 138 -25.00 -14.28 21.56
C GLN A 138 -23.67 -14.80 20.99
N ILE A 139 -23.58 -16.10 20.74
CA ILE A 139 -22.44 -16.68 20.00
C ILE A 139 -22.84 -16.90 18.55
N THR A 140 -22.00 -16.44 17.63
CA THR A 140 -22.15 -16.69 16.19
C THR A 140 -20.92 -17.41 15.67
N VAL A 141 -21.08 -18.65 15.24
CA VAL A 141 -20.00 -19.47 14.69
C VAL A 141 -20.10 -19.47 13.17
N LYS A 142 -19.05 -18.98 12.50
CA LYS A 142 -18.97 -18.83 11.04
C LYS A 142 -17.97 -19.82 10.43
N ASP A 143 -18.22 -20.27 9.22
CA ASP A 143 -17.27 -21.11 8.48
C ASP A 143 -16.17 -20.31 7.78
N SER A 144 -16.45 -19.04 7.43
CA SER A 144 -15.48 -18.13 6.84
C SER A 144 -14.73 -17.35 7.91
N PRO A 145 -13.40 -17.24 7.83
CA PRO A 145 -12.60 -16.49 8.78
C PRO A 145 -12.90 -14.98 8.68
N PRO A 146 -12.90 -14.26 9.81
CA PRO A 146 -13.06 -12.82 9.80
C PRO A 146 -11.89 -12.15 9.09
N LYS A 147 -12.17 -11.04 8.40
CA LYS A 147 -11.13 -10.24 7.75
C LYS A 147 -10.34 -9.45 8.78
N PRO A 148 -9.01 -9.33 8.63
CA PRO A 148 -8.23 -8.41 9.43
C PRO A 148 -8.61 -6.96 9.10
N ARG A 149 -8.28 -6.04 9.99
CA ARG A 149 -8.53 -4.60 9.84
C ARG A 149 -7.22 -3.85 9.67
N ILE A 150 -7.11 -3.03 8.61
CA ILE A 150 -5.96 -2.17 8.38
C ILE A 150 -6.32 -0.74 8.79
N GLU A 151 -5.54 -0.17 9.70
CA GLU A 151 -5.64 1.23 10.13
C GLU A 151 -4.37 1.99 9.83
N ILE A 152 -4.53 3.26 9.46
CA ILE A 152 -3.45 4.20 9.19
C ILE A 152 -3.70 5.42 10.05
N SER A 153 -2.74 5.75 10.92
CA SER A 153 -2.80 6.90 11.82
C SER A 153 -1.67 7.87 11.49
N GLY A 154 -2.00 9.16 11.45
CA GLY A 154 -1.11 10.25 11.05
C GLY A 154 -1.53 10.86 9.73
N ASP A 155 -0.85 11.94 9.34
CA ASP A 155 -1.12 12.65 8.10
C ASP A 155 -0.54 11.90 6.89
N VAL A 156 -1.41 11.45 5.98
CA VAL A 156 -1.00 10.71 4.79
C VAL A 156 -0.48 11.67 3.72
N LYS A 157 0.70 12.24 4.02
CA LYS A 157 1.37 13.25 3.22
C LYS A 157 2.86 12.92 3.08
N GLU A 158 3.46 13.30 1.96
CA GLU A 158 4.89 13.12 1.71
C GLU A 158 5.73 13.75 2.83
N LYS A 159 6.78 13.03 3.28
CA LYS A 159 7.71 13.34 4.37
C LYS A 159 7.14 13.21 5.78
N GLU A 160 5.82 12.98 5.93
CA GLU A 160 5.24 12.67 7.22
C GLU A 160 5.42 11.19 7.57
N SER A 161 5.51 10.91 8.87
CA SER A 161 5.56 9.55 9.38
C SER A 161 4.17 9.10 9.79
N VAL A 162 3.71 7.97 9.26
CA VAL A 162 2.44 7.35 9.62
C VAL A 162 2.66 6.01 10.30
N SER A 163 1.76 5.68 11.22
CA SER A 163 1.69 4.37 11.82
C SER A 163 0.63 3.54 11.08
N ILE A 164 1.03 2.41 10.54
CA ILE A 164 0.15 1.45 9.89
C ILE A 164 0.02 0.24 10.80
N SER A 165 -1.20 -0.19 11.08
CA SER A 165 -1.46 -1.39 11.85
C SER A 165 -2.41 -2.31 11.11
N CYS A 166 -2.20 -3.61 11.30
CA CYS A 166 -3.15 -4.64 10.94
C CYS A 166 -3.54 -5.40 12.21
N SER A 167 -4.82 -5.59 12.43
CA SER A 167 -5.36 -6.26 13.61
C SER A 167 -6.40 -7.31 13.23
N ALA A 168 -6.48 -8.36 14.04
CA ALA A 168 -7.48 -9.41 13.90
C ALA A 168 -8.03 -9.80 15.29
N SER A 169 -9.35 -10.01 15.35
CA SER A 169 -9.99 -10.55 16.55
C SER A 169 -9.39 -11.91 16.90
N THR A 170 -9.12 -12.11 18.18
CA THR A 170 -8.49 -13.33 18.72
C THR A 170 -9.45 -14.00 19.71
N PRO A 171 -10.49 -14.67 19.22
CA PRO A 171 -11.46 -15.34 20.10
C PRO A 171 -10.85 -16.52 20.85
N CYS A 172 -9.70 -17.01 20.42
CA CYS A 172 -8.92 -18.07 21.05
C CYS A 172 -7.50 -17.58 21.40
N PRO A 173 -7.24 -17.00 22.57
CA PRO A 173 -5.92 -16.48 22.94
C PRO A 173 -4.81 -17.54 22.97
N HIS A 174 -5.17 -18.81 23.21
CA HIS A 174 -4.22 -19.94 23.20
C HIS A 174 -3.79 -20.35 21.80
N SER A 175 -4.51 -19.92 20.76
CA SER A 175 -4.23 -20.19 19.36
C SER A 175 -4.52 -18.94 18.51
N PRO A 176 -3.74 -17.86 18.68
CA PRO A 176 -3.99 -16.59 18.05
C PRO A 176 -3.81 -16.66 16.54
N PRO A 177 -4.48 -15.81 15.76
CA PRO A 177 -4.25 -15.69 14.33
C PRO A 177 -2.84 -15.17 14.05
N GLN A 178 -2.21 -15.72 13.03
CA GLN A 178 -0.93 -15.23 12.51
C GLN A 178 -1.20 -14.16 11.46
N LEU A 179 -0.70 -12.93 11.70
CA LEU A 179 -0.82 -11.82 10.77
C LEU A 179 0.44 -11.71 9.92
N THR A 180 0.25 -11.51 8.63
CA THR A 180 1.33 -11.20 7.67
C THR A 180 0.88 -10.09 6.74
N TRP A 181 1.81 -9.28 6.27
CA TRP A 181 1.55 -8.22 5.31
C TRP A 181 2.69 -8.05 4.30
N ASN A 182 2.45 -7.26 3.26
CA ASN A 182 3.44 -6.95 2.23
C ASN A 182 4.37 -5.77 2.59
N LEU A 183 4.26 -5.22 3.81
CA LEU A 183 5.24 -4.30 4.37
C LEU A 183 6.40 -5.10 4.96
N GLN A 184 7.65 -4.62 4.82
CA GLN A 184 8.84 -5.35 5.27
C GLN A 184 8.80 -5.82 6.73
N PRO A 185 9.51 -6.93 7.09
CA PRO A 185 9.17 -7.83 8.20
C PRO A 185 9.61 -7.41 9.62
N ASP A 186 9.63 -6.12 9.98
CA ASP A 186 9.96 -5.69 11.35
C ASP A 186 8.74 -5.59 12.29
N SER A 187 7.65 -6.29 11.96
CA SER A 187 6.42 -6.22 12.75
C SER A 187 6.46 -7.18 13.92
N HIS A 188 6.51 -6.65 15.14
CA HIS A 188 6.27 -7.44 16.34
C HIS A 188 4.78 -7.82 16.40
N HIS A 189 4.52 -9.11 16.57
CA HIS A 189 3.18 -9.60 16.89
C HIS A 189 2.88 -9.26 18.34
N MET A 190 1.83 -8.49 18.57
CA MET A 190 1.32 -8.16 19.90
C MET A 190 -0.08 -8.75 20.06
N MET A 191 -0.36 -9.33 21.20
CA MET A 191 -1.70 -9.70 21.61
C MET A 191 -2.12 -8.75 22.73
N GLU A 192 -3.23 -8.05 22.54
CA GLU A 192 -3.74 -7.05 23.44
C GLU A 192 -5.08 -7.52 24.00
N GLU A 193 -5.26 -7.39 25.31
CA GLU A 193 -6.55 -7.61 25.96
C GLU A 193 -7.38 -6.33 25.84
N ASN A 194 -8.61 -6.48 25.34
CA ASN A 194 -9.56 -5.40 25.19
C ASN A 194 -10.27 -5.10 26.54
N THR A 195 -10.94 -3.98 26.63
CA THR A 195 -11.66 -3.53 27.84
C THR A 195 -12.78 -4.48 28.27
N ASP A 196 -13.28 -5.30 27.37
CA ASP A 196 -14.31 -6.31 27.61
C ASP A 196 -13.75 -7.72 27.92
N GLY A 197 -12.40 -7.83 28.07
CA GLY A 197 -11.69 -9.08 28.33
C GLY A 197 -11.49 -9.96 27.09
N THR A 198 -11.93 -9.54 25.91
CA THR A 198 -11.58 -10.20 24.64
C THR A 198 -10.17 -9.86 24.21
N PHE A 199 -9.64 -10.53 23.18
CA PHE A 199 -8.28 -10.33 22.71
C PHE A 199 -8.23 -9.93 21.24
N THR A 200 -7.21 -9.15 20.92
CA THR A 200 -6.90 -8.73 19.55
C THR A 200 -5.42 -8.99 19.27
N THR A 201 -5.12 -9.68 18.18
CA THR A 201 -3.74 -9.78 17.66
C THR A 201 -3.49 -8.64 16.73
N ARG A 202 -2.33 -7.98 16.86
CA ARG A 202 -1.94 -6.79 16.10
C ARG A 202 -0.49 -6.87 15.63
N ILE A 203 -0.25 -6.38 14.43
CA ILE A 203 1.08 -6.02 13.93
C ILE A 203 1.06 -4.54 13.56
N GLN A 204 2.16 -3.84 13.79
CA GLN A 204 2.25 -2.40 13.56
C GLN A 204 3.62 -2.01 13.00
N LYS A 205 3.63 -1.01 12.12
CA LYS A 205 4.86 -0.42 11.57
C LYS A 205 4.68 1.06 11.34
N SER A 206 5.72 1.83 11.65
CA SER A 206 5.82 3.24 11.26
C SER A 206 6.64 3.36 9.98
N ILE A 207 6.15 4.14 9.02
CA ILE A 207 6.84 4.43 7.77
C ILE A 207 6.81 5.92 7.49
N THR A 208 7.91 6.44 6.94
CA THR A 208 7.93 7.80 6.39
C THR A 208 7.46 7.75 4.94
N LEU A 209 6.46 8.53 4.61
CA LEU A 209 5.82 8.51 3.30
C LEU A 209 6.63 9.27 2.25
N SER A 210 6.65 8.76 1.04
CA SER A 210 7.10 9.44 -0.18
C SER A 210 5.97 9.48 -1.21
N HIS A 211 6.11 10.30 -2.25
CA HIS A 211 5.16 10.34 -3.35
C HIS A 211 5.05 8.99 -4.11
N GLU A 212 6.05 8.13 -4.00
CA GLU A 212 6.04 6.78 -4.60
C GLU A 212 5.09 5.82 -3.89
N HIS A 213 4.75 6.12 -2.63
CA HIS A 213 3.76 5.35 -1.88
C HIS A 213 2.31 5.67 -2.28
N ASP A 214 2.07 6.71 -3.11
CA ASP A 214 0.71 6.99 -3.60
C ASP A 214 0.23 5.88 -4.54
N GLY A 215 -0.93 5.30 -4.21
CA GLY A 215 -1.48 4.14 -4.91
C GLY A 215 -0.92 2.79 -4.45
N PHE A 216 0.01 2.76 -3.47
CA PHE A 216 0.50 1.50 -2.92
C PHE A 216 -0.63 0.76 -2.19
N ILE A 217 -0.81 -0.53 -2.51
CA ILE A 217 -1.82 -1.37 -1.89
C ILE A 217 -1.18 -2.16 -0.75
N ILE A 218 -1.59 -1.83 0.48
CA ILE A 218 -1.25 -2.60 1.66
C ILE A 218 -2.18 -3.81 1.68
N THR A 219 -1.60 -5.00 1.76
CA THR A 219 -2.32 -6.26 1.87
C THR A 219 -1.96 -6.91 3.21
N CYS A 220 -2.95 -7.18 4.05
CA CYS A 220 -2.79 -7.91 5.30
C CYS A 220 -3.57 -9.21 5.24
N SER A 221 -2.91 -10.30 5.60
CA SER A 221 -3.47 -11.65 5.66
C SER A 221 -3.48 -12.16 7.10
N ALA A 222 -4.62 -12.69 7.53
CA ALA A 222 -4.80 -13.34 8.83
C ALA A 222 -4.99 -14.85 8.62
N ARG A 223 -4.14 -15.67 9.25
CA ARG A 223 -4.17 -17.13 9.21
C ARG A 223 -4.64 -17.64 10.57
N TYR A 224 -5.81 -18.24 10.59
CA TYR A 224 -6.47 -18.75 11.78
C TYR A 224 -6.24 -20.26 11.90
N PRO A 225 -5.50 -20.74 12.93
CA PRO A 225 -5.40 -22.17 13.21
C PRO A 225 -6.78 -22.72 13.63
N VAL A 226 -7.16 -23.83 13.05
CA VAL A 226 -8.40 -24.56 13.36
C VAL A 226 -8.11 -26.04 13.54
N ASN A 227 -9.05 -26.80 14.13
CA ASN A 227 -8.89 -28.24 14.36
C ASN A 227 -7.59 -28.57 15.12
N GLU A 228 -7.34 -27.86 16.22
CA GLU A 228 -6.12 -28.01 17.04
C GLU A 228 -4.82 -27.71 16.25
N GLY A 229 -4.88 -26.79 15.32
CA GLY A 229 -3.76 -26.41 14.47
C GLY A 229 -3.45 -27.34 13.30
N LYS A 230 -4.28 -28.40 13.09
CA LYS A 230 -4.12 -29.32 11.96
C LYS A 230 -4.48 -28.68 10.62
N ASP A 231 -5.36 -27.66 10.67
CA ASP A 231 -5.82 -26.89 9.50
C ASP A 231 -5.67 -25.40 9.73
N VAL A 232 -5.70 -24.63 8.65
CA VAL A 232 -5.61 -23.17 8.69
C VAL A 232 -6.65 -22.57 7.75
N LYS A 233 -7.44 -21.63 8.25
CA LYS A 233 -8.32 -20.78 7.43
C LYS A 233 -7.69 -19.41 7.28
N THR A 234 -7.74 -18.81 6.08
CA THR A 234 -7.08 -17.55 5.77
C THR A 234 -8.07 -16.53 5.23
N SER A 235 -7.93 -15.30 5.66
CA SER A 235 -8.64 -14.14 5.10
C SER A 235 -7.67 -13.00 4.86
N GLU A 236 -8.04 -12.10 3.96
CA GLU A 236 -7.21 -10.98 3.52
C GLU A 236 -8.00 -9.69 3.45
N GLU A 237 -7.35 -8.59 3.80
CA GLU A 237 -7.86 -7.24 3.62
C GLU A 237 -6.83 -6.39 2.88
N ARG A 238 -7.31 -5.46 2.04
CA ARG A 238 -6.50 -4.57 1.22
C ARG A 238 -6.88 -3.13 1.43
N LYS A 239 -5.87 -2.26 1.55
CA LYS A 239 -6.07 -0.82 1.68
C LYS A 239 -5.08 -0.06 0.82
N THR A 240 -5.58 0.82 -0.05
CA THR A 240 -4.73 1.66 -0.89
C THR A 240 -4.32 2.92 -0.15
N LEU A 241 -3.02 3.22 -0.14
CA LEU A 241 -2.49 4.49 0.35
C LEU A 241 -2.84 5.61 -0.63
N SER A 242 -3.29 6.73 -0.09
CA SER A 242 -3.58 7.95 -0.86
C SER A 242 -2.71 9.07 -0.31
N VAL A 243 -1.47 9.15 -0.80
CA VAL A 243 -0.47 10.09 -0.30
C VAL A 243 -0.60 11.43 -1.02
N SER A 244 -0.64 12.51 -0.25
CA SER A 244 -0.61 13.88 -0.79
C SER A 244 0.84 14.35 -0.94
N TYR A 245 1.17 14.99 -2.08
CA TYR A 245 2.54 15.45 -2.37
C TYR A 245 2.58 16.68 -3.29
N ALA A 246 3.66 17.47 -3.16
CA ALA A 246 3.97 18.57 -4.06
C ALA A 246 4.26 18.08 -5.48
N PRO A 247 4.21 18.95 -6.50
CA PRO A 247 4.54 18.59 -7.87
C PRO A 247 5.85 17.82 -8.03
N LYS A 248 5.83 16.75 -8.83
CA LYS A 248 6.95 15.85 -9.12
C LYS A 248 7.07 15.61 -10.63
N ASN A 249 8.31 15.35 -11.08
CA ASN A 249 8.61 15.04 -12.48
C ASN A 249 8.08 16.12 -13.42
N THR A 250 8.21 17.40 -13.02
CA THR A 250 7.80 18.52 -13.85
C THR A 250 8.71 18.58 -15.08
N SER A 251 8.12 18.55 -16.26
CA SER A 251 8.83 18.50 -17.53
C SER A 251 8.20 19.40 -18.57
N VAL A 252 9.02 19.84 -19.52
CA VAL A 252 8.61 20.62 -20.69
C VAL A 252 8.78 19.81 -21.96
N SER A 253 7.80 19.87 -22.83
CA SER A 253 7.90 19.40 -24.21
C SER A 253 7.68 20.56 -25.18
N ILE A 254 8.28 20.49 -26.39
CA ILE A 254 8.23 21.50 -27.43
C ILE A 254 7.64 20.90 -28.71
N SER A 255 6.80 21.67 -29.41
CA SER A 255 6.26 21.33 -30.71
C SER A 255 6.26 22.56 -31.63
N PRO A 256 6.84 22.48 -32.86
CA PRO A 256 7.55 21.33 -33.42
C PRO A 256 8.88 21.07 -32.71
N SER A 257 9.35 19.81 -32.71
CA SER A 257 10.67 19.44 -32.21
C SER A 257 11.74 19.70 -33.28
N GLY A 258 12.92 20.15 -32.82
CA GLY A 258 14.07 20.40 -33.68
C GLY A 258 14.31 21.88 -34.01
N TRP A 259 14.92 22.16 -35.19
CA TRP A 259 15.25 23.52 -35.63
C TRP A 259 14.00 24.31 -35.99
N VAL A 260 13.87 25.49 -35.42
CA VAL A 260 12.70 26.37 -35.62
C VAL A 260 13.14 27.61 -36.39
N SER A 261 12.37 28.01 -37.39
CA SER A 261 12.64 29.25 -38.15
C SER A 261 12.08 30.48 -37.43
N ALA A 262 12.74 31.63 -37.59
CA ALA A 262 12.20 32.89 -37.12
C ALA A 262 10.79 33.14 -37.70
N GLY A 263 9.86 33.64 -36.89
CA GLY A 263 8.48 33.87 -37.26
C GLY A 263 7.55 32.62 -37.14
N SER A 264 8.10 31.42 -36.99
CA SER A 264 7.28 30.21 -36.83
C SER A 264 6.64 30.15 -35.46
N ARG A 265 5.52 29.44 -35.36
CA ARG A 265 4.79 29.23 -34.10
C ARG A 265 5.36 28.02 -33.36
N VAL A 266 5.63 28.21 -32.07
CA VAL A 266 6.09 27.17 -31.17
C VAL A 266 5.09 27.02 -30.02
N ASN A 267 4.84 25.77 -29.63
CA ASN A 267 4.04 25.41 -28.45
C ASN A 267 4.94 24.70 -27.45
N LEU A 268 5.01 25.21 -26.26
CA LEU A 268 5.62 24.56 -25.08
C LEU A 268 4.51 23.98 -24.20
N THR A 269 4.64 22.72 -23.79
CA THR A 269 3.68 22.07 -22.91
C THR A 269 4.41 21.65 -21.62
N CYS A 270 3.84 22.02 -20.47
CA CYS A 270 4.33 21.67 -19.15
C CYS A 270 3.49 20.54 -18.56
N SER A 271 4.13 19.53 -18.02
CA SER A 271 3.46 18.43 -17.34
C SER A 271 4.11 18.17 -15.98
N SER A 272 3.29 17.73 -15.01
CA SER A 272 3.75 17.36 -13.67
C SER A 272 2.76 16.42 -13.00
N ARG A 273 3.24 15.58 -12.10
CA ARG A 273 2.41 14.74 -11.22
C ARG A 273 2.31 15.39 -9.84
N ALA A 274 1.11 15.53 -9.32
CA ALA A 274 0.87 16.10 -7.99
C ALA A 274 -0.43 15.57 -7.38
N LYS A 275 -0.48 15.57 -6.06
CA LYS A 275 -1.72 15.26 -5.32
C LYS A 275 -1.81 16.19 -4.09
N PRO A 276 -2.75 17.10 -4.00
CA PRO A 276 -3.77 17.42 -5.03
C PRO A 276 -3.16 17.80 -6.39
N PRO A 277 -3.94 17.76 -7.49
CA PRO A 277 -3.49 18.14 -8.82
C PRO A 277 -2.83 19.51 -8.85
N VAL A 278 -1.99 19.76 -9.85
CA VAL A 278 -1.37 21.07 -10.07
C VAL A 278 -2.47 22.12 -10.22
N SER A 279 -2.40 23.16 -9.39
CA SER A 279 -3.34 24.28 -9.40
C SER A 279 -2.93 25.37 -10.40
N ARG A 280 -1.64 25.48 -10.67
CA ARG A 280 -1.08 26.50 -11.57
C ARG A 280 0.23 26.05 -12.19
N PHE A 281 0.37 26.25 -13.49
CA PHE A 281 1.64 26.26 -14.21
C PHE A 281 2.01 27.70 -14.54
N THR A 282 3.29 28.06 -14.35
CA THR A 282 3.83 29.38 -14.68
C THR A 282 5.05 29.22 -15.56
N TRP A 283 5.09 29.94 -16.68
CA TRP A 283 6.18 29.91 -17.64
C TRP A 283 7.15 31.06 -17.44
N PHE A 284 8.43 30.76 -17.55
CA PHE A 284 9.52 31.71 -17.44
C PHE A 284 10.46 31.61 -18.64
N LYS A 285 10.99 32.76 -19.08
CA LYS A 285 12.12 32.88 -19.96
C LYS A 285 13.34 33.33 -19.15
N THR A 286 14.44 32.63 -19.26
CA THR A 286 15.71 32.98 -18.61
C THR A 286 16.24 34.28 -19.22
N SER A 287 16.64 35.25 -18.41
CA SER A 287 17.25 36.52 -18.79
C SER A 287 18.54 36.72 -18.00
N ARG A 288 19.38 37.65 -18.41
CA ARG A 288 20.68 37.96 -17.76
C ARG A 288 20.52 38.44 -16.34
N ASP A 289 19.47 39.23 -16.07
CA ASP A 289 19.27 39.86 -14.75
C ASP A 289 18.37 39.02 -13.86
N ALA A 290 17.22 38.57 -14.33
CA ALA A 290 16.28 37.71 -13.60
C ALA A 290 15.33 37.01 -14.56
N PRO A 291 14.79 35.81 -14.19
CA PRO A 291 13.77 35.14 -14.99
C PRO A 291 12.52 36.01 -15.19
N ILE A 292 12.04 36.08 -16.42
CA ILE A 292 10.85 36.86 -16.80
C ILE A 292 9.70 35.91 -16.92
N LYS A 293 8.59 36.16 -16.18
CA LYS A 293 7.33 35.45 -16.35
C LYS A 293 6.72 35.80 -17.70
N VAL A 294 6.45 34.78 -18.53
CA VAL A 294 5.94 34.96 -19.90
C VAL A 294 4.51 34.46 -20.09
N SER A 295 4.06 33.46 -19.31
CA SER A 295 2.71 32.93 -19.42
C SER A 295 2.28 32.18 -18.16
N GLU A 296 0.97 31.85 -18.10
CA GLU A 296 0.36 30.88 -17.16
C GLU A 296 -0.46 29.86 -17.96
N GLY A 297 -0.62 28.67 -17.40
CA GLY A 297 -1.31 27.55 -18.02
C GLY A 297 -0.38 26.39 -18.36
N ASP A 298 -0.97 25.26 -18.69
CA ASP A 298 -0.25 24.02 -19.02
C ASP A 298 0.47 24.09 -20.37
N PHE A 299 0.13 25.05 -21.22
CA PHE A 299 0.83 25.31 -22.46
C PHE A 299 1.12 26.80 -22.66
N TYR A 300 2.19 27.11 -23.40
CA TYR A 300 2.56 28.44 -23.85
C TYR A 300 2.86 28.43 -25.34
N SER A 301 2.11 29.23 -26.09
CA SER A 301 2.21 29.31 -27.55
C SER A 301 2.64 30.71 -27.98
N PHE A 302 3.69 30.83 -28.81
CA PHE A 302 4.22 32.12 -29.27
C PHE A 302 4.89 31.98 -30.64
N ASN A 303 5.06 33.12 -31.34
CA ASN A 303 5.85 33.18 -32.54
C ASN A 303 7.31 33.46 -32.15
N VAL A 304 8.22 32.69 -32.72
CA VAL A 304 9.66 32.80 -32.42
C VAL A 304 10.23 34.07 -33.06
N THR A 305 10.67 35.02 -32.23
CA THR A 305 11.42 36.20 -32.68
C THR A 305 12.91 35.99 -32.47
N ASP A 306 13.28 35.44 -31.30
CA ASP A 306 14.65 35.16 -30.89
C ASP A 306 14.73 33.80 -30.25
N GLY A 307 15.92 33.20 -30.23
CA GLY A 307 16.19 32.06 -29.37
C GLY A 307 16.02 32.40 -27.90
N GLY A 308 16.00 31.39 -27.05
CA GLY A 308 15.88 31.58 -25.60
C GLY A 308 15.82 30.30 -24.85
N VAL A 309 15.92 30.43 -23.52
CA VAL A 309 15.82 29.33 -22.56
C VAL A 309 14.55 29.51 -21.79
N TYR A 310 13.71 28.46 -21.77
CA TYR A 310 12.40 28.48 -21.13
C TYR A 310 12.29 27.34 -20.16
N TYR A 311 11.53 27.55 -19.08
CA TYR A 311 11.13 26.52 -18.11
C TYR A 311 9.74 26.83 -17.55
N CYS A 312 9.11 25.83 -16.98
CA CYS A 312 7.86 25.99 -16.26
C CYS A 312 8.00 25.64 -14.78
N VAL A 313 7.12 26.20 -13.98
CA VAL A 313 6.97 25.89 -12.55
C VAL A 313 5.54 25.38 -12.33
N ALA A 314 5.42 24.13 -11.89
CA ALA A 314 4.18 23.55 -11.46
C ALA A 314 3.97 23.81 -9.96
N THR A 315 2.77 24.22 -9.56
CA THR A 315 2.47 24.58 -8.17
C THR A 315 1.15 23.95 -7.73
N ASN A 316 1.13 23.40 -6.53
CA ASN A 316 -0.09 23.07 -5.79
C ASN A 316 0.00 23.66 -4.38
N GLN A 317 -0.99 23.37 -3.51
CA GLN A 317 -1.01 23.88 -2.13
C GLN A 317 0.11 23.31 -1.23
N LEU A 318 0.80 22.25 -1.66
CA LEU A 318 1.87 21.60 -0.89
C LEU A 318 3.26 22.06 -1.30
N GLY A 319 3.39 22.75 -2.43
CA GLY A 319 4.65 23.29 -2.90
C GLY A 319 4.71 23.46 -4.41
N ASN A 320 5.92 23.59 -4.91
CA ASN A 320 6.19 23.77 -6.33
C ASN A 320 7.38 22.95 -6.78
N GLN A 321 7.47 22.73 -8.10
CA GLN A 321 8.64 22.15 -8.76
C GLN A 321 8.87 22.80 -10.10
N THR A 322 10.13 23.15 -10.34
CA THR A 322 10.60 23.69 -11.62
C THR A 322 10.98 22.54 -12.55
N SER A 323 10.67 22.68 -13.83
CA SER A 323 11.13 21.77 -14.89
C SER A 323 12.61 21.95 -15.20
N SER A 324 13.21 21.00 -15.93
CA SER A 324 14.44 21.28 -16.66
C SER A 324 14.20 22.39 -17.68
N GLU A 325 15.28 23.11 -18.01
CA GLU A 325 15.28 24.15 -19.03
C GLU A 325 15.21 23.55 -20.45
N ILE A 326 14.47 24.21 -21.34
CA ILE A 326 14.45 23.89 -22.77
C ILE A 326 15.06 25.03 -23.54
N HIS A 327 16.05 24.70 -24.39
CA HIS A 327 16.76 25.65 -25.21
C HIS A 327 16.10 25.72 -26.60
N LEU A 328 15.56 26.89 -26.93
CA LEU A 328 15.04 27.20 -28.26
C LEU A 328 16.14 27.85 -29.11
N THR A 329 16.62 27.16 -30.11
CA THR A 329 17.60 27.66 -31.09
C THR A 329 16.91 27.90 -32.42
N ILE A 330 17.15 29.09 -32.98
CA ILE A 330 16.70 29.42 -34.34
C ILE A 330 17.69 28.80 -35.31
N GLY A 331 17.19 27.91 -36.19
CA GLY A 331 17.97 27.42 -37.31
C GLY A 331 18.11 28.56 -38.34
N GLY A 332 19.32 29.04 -38.53
CA GLY A 332 19.63 29.83 -39.72
C GLY A 332 19.32 29.00 -40.96
N GLY A 333 18.56 29.57 -41.89
CA GLY A 333 18.32 28.92 -43.17
C GLY A 333 19.67 28.48 -43.73
N VAL A 334 19.74 27.28 -44.27
CA VAL A 334 20.93 26.81 -44.98
C VAL A 334 21.23 27.91 -46.01
N ASP A 335 22.38 28.59 -45.87
CA ASP A 335 22.77 29.61 -46.84
C ASP A 335 22.95 28.92 -48.19
N TYR A 336 21.86 28.90 -48.98
CA TYR A 336 21.86 28.36 -50.34
C TYR A 336 22.92 29.03 -51.20
N LEU A 337 23.35 30.27 -50.84
CA LEU A 337 24.47 30.95 -51.42
C LEU A 337 25.82 30.23 -51.20
N LEU A 338 26.02 29.70 -49.95
CA LEU A 338 27.24 28.94 -49.63
C LEU A 338 27.21 27.56 -50.30
N LEU A 339 26.06 26.90 -50.35
CA LEU A 339 25.89 25.63 -51.06
C LEU A 339 26.09 25.82 -52.58
N GLY A 340 25.55 26.91 -53.15
CA GLY A 340 25.76 27.29 -54.58
C GLY A 340 27.20 27.60 -54.89
N ALA A 341 27.91 28.30 -54.01
CA ALA A 341 29.32 28.60 -54.17
C ALA A 341 30.17 27.32 -54.11
N VAL A 342 29.94 26.41 -53.23
CA VAL A 342 30.69 25.14 -53.15
C VAL A 342 30.40 24.24 -54.33
N LEU A 343 29.17 24.13 -54.81
CA LEU A 343 28.84 23.39 -56.03
C LEU A 343 29.41 24.03 -57.28
N GLY A 344 29.44 25.38 -57.32
CA GLY A 344 30.09 26.14 -58.40
C GLY A 344 31.58 25.87 -58.45
N ILE A 345 32.31 25.91 -57.36
CA ILE A 345 33.76 25.62 -57.29
C ILE A 345 34.04 24.18 -57.72
N ILE A 346 33.23 23.19 -57.24
CA ILE A 346 33.38 21.78 -57.65
C ILE A 346 33.16 21.65 -59.17
N GLY A 347 32.15 22.33 -59.73
CA GLY A 347 31.87 22.33 -61.15
C GLY A 347 33.06 22.89 -61.98
N ILE A 348 33.68 24.00 -61.52
CA ILE A 348 34.87 24.59 -62.17
C ILE A 348 36.05 23.62 -62.09
N ILE A 349 36.31 22.98 -60.95
CA ILE A 349 37.43 22.02 -60.82
C ILE A 349 37.23 20.81 -61.76
N VAL A 350 36.00 20.30 -61.88
CA VAL A 350 35.70 19.21 -62.83
C VAL A 350 35.93 19.66 -64.30
N LEU A 351 35.48 20.87 -64.60
CA LEU A 351 35.68 21.43 -65.96
C LEU A 351 37.17 21.59 -66.30
N ILE A 352 37.99 22.15 -65.41
CA ILE A 352 39.44 22.24 -65.57
C ILE A 352 40.05 20.84 -65.70
N GLY A 353 39.64 19.89 -64.87
CA GLY A 353 40.08 18.48 -64.97
C GLY A 353 39.79 17.86 -66.33
N LEU A 354 38.63 18.13 -66.93
CA LEU A 354 38.23 17.65 -68.24
C LEU A 354 39.05 18.31 -69.32
N ILE A 355 39.31 19.62 -69.24
CA ILE A 355 40.16 20.35 -70.20
C ILE A 355 41.58 19.78 -70.19
N VAL A 356 42.19 19.60 -69.03
CA VAL A 356 43.55 19.02 -68.91
C VAL A 356 43.57 17.59 -69.42
N PHE A 357 42.51 16.80 -69.16
CA PHE A 357 42.38 15.42 -69.65
C PHE A 357 42.33 15.38 -71.19
N VAL A 358 41.55 16.27 -71.84
CA VAL A 358 41.47 16.39 -73.31
C VAL A 358 42.80 16.87 -73.85
N TRP A 359 43.51 17.79 -73.19
CA TRP A 359 44.86 18.21 -73.58
C TRP A 359 45.86 17.07 -73.52
N ARG A 360 45.83 16.21 -72.50
CA ARG A 360 46.68 15.03 -72.40
C ARG A 360 46.42 14.01 -73.53
N LEU A 361 45.18 13.87 -73.96
CA LEU A 361 44.84 12.99 -75.08
C LEU A 361 45.32 13.49 -76.45
N LYS A 362 45.59 14.80 -76.59
CA LYS A 362 46.09 15.41 -77.81
C LYS A 362 47.62 15.49 -77.93
N SER A 363 48.38 15.12 -76.92
CA SER A 363 49.85 15.09 -76.96
C SER A 363 50.32 13.87 -77.72
N PRO A 364 51.17 14.03 -78.78
CA PRO A 364 51.66 12.89 -79.58
C PRO A 364 52.63 12.04 -78.79
N HIS A 365 52.47 10.77 -78.87
CA HIS A 365 53.34 9.71 -78.32
C HIS A 365 54.71 9.78 -79.08
N VAL A 366 55.76 10.07 -78.31
CA VAL A 366 57.16 9.77 -78.75
C VAL A 366 57.50 8.44 -78.07
N GLN A 367 57.61 7.40 -78.91
CA GLN A 367 58.17 6.12 -78.55
C GLN A 367 59.68 6.23 -78.44
N ASN A 368 60.29 5.87 -77.35
CA ASN A 368 61.69 5.47 -77.29
C ASN A 368 61.77 4.03 -76.75
N TYR A 369 62.24 3.18 -77.68
CA TYR A 369 62.68 1.83 -77.42
C TYR A 369 64.08 1.86 -76.78
N THR A 370 64.30 1.07 -75.72
CA THR A 370 65.60 0.46 -75.41
C THR A 370 65.44 -0.92 -74.85
N VAL A 371 66.31 -1.74 -75.44
CA VAL A 371 66.37 -3.23 -75.33
C VAL A 371 67.15 -3.67 -74.09
N GLY A 372 66.79 -4.82 -73.54
CA GLY A 372 67.67 -5.86 -72.97
C GLY A 372 68.08 -5.55 -71.51
N GLU A 373 68.04 -6.44 -70.57
CA GLU A 373 68.71 -7.76 -70.57
C GLU A 373 68.23 -8.53 -69.31
N THR A 374 68.14 -9.79 -69.42
CA THR A 374 67.82 -10.79 -68.40
C THR A 374 69.04 -11.05 -67.52
N VAL A 375 68.79 -11.19 -66.18
CA VAL A 375 69.56 -12.14 -65.33
C VAL A 375 68.68 -12.64 -64.21
N THR A 376 68.66 -13.96 -64.15
CA THR A 376 68.06 -14.84 -63.09
C THR A 376 68.89 -14.77 -61.78
N THR A 377 68.28 -14.95 -60.58
CA THR A 377 68.46 -16.05 -59.69
C THR A 377 67.78 -15.79 -58.29
N GLU A 378 67.02 -16.73 -57.91
CA GLU A 378 66.86 -17.48 -56.69
C GLU A 378 66.72 -16.78 -55.31
N GLY A 379 65.68 -17.14 -54.62
CA GLY A 379 65.82 -17.61 -53.24
C GLY A 379 64.96 -16.94 -52.17
N GLY A 380 63.93 -17.58 -51.82
CA GLY A 380 63.67 -17.74 -50.42
C GLY A 380 62.57 -16.89 -49.73
N GLY A 381 61.52 -17.50 -49.38
CA GLY A 381 60.93 -17.26 -48.08
C GLY A 381 59.60 -16.47 -48.07
N VAL A 382 58.51 -17.23 -48.12
CA VAL A 382 57.14 -16.77 -47.83
C VAL A 382 56.99 -16.60 -46.34
N HIS A 383 56.47 -15.44 -45.85
CA HIS A 383 55.82 -15.30 -44.57
C HIS A 383 54.47 -14.60 -44.76
N TYR A 384 53.42 -15.36 -44.48
CA TYR A 384 52.03 -14.84 -44.36
C TYR A 384 51.87 -14.20 -42.99
N GLY A 385 51.51 -12.91 -42.98
CA GLY A 385 51.05 -12.22 -41.81
C GLY A 385 49.52 -12.11 -41.89
N GLU A 386 48.85 -12.73 -40.92
CA GLU A 386 47.41 -12.74 -40.72
C GLU A 386 46.99 -11.36 -40.17
N ILE A 387 46.01 -10.72 -40.81
CA ILE A 387 45.39 -9.48 -40.32
C ILE A 387 44.05 -9.85 -39.70
N ASN A 388 43.97 -9.74 -38.38
CA ASN A 388 42.74 -9.89 -37.62
C ASN A 388 41.93 -8.60 -37.61
N PHE A 389 40.67 -8.65 -38.09
CA PHE A 389 39.68 -7.59 -37.94
C PHE A 389 38.83 -7.84 -36.70
N PRO A 390 38.61 -6.84 -35.80
CA PRO A 390 37.69 -7.00 -34.72
C PRO A 390 36.23 -6.89 -35.17
N ARG A 391 35.41 -7.85 -34.80
CA ARG A 391 33.94 -7.88 -34.94
C ARG A 391 33.32 -6.85 -34.03
N LEU A 392 32.55 -5.92 -34.58
CA LEU A 392 31.57 -5.10 -33.86
C LEU A 392 30.30 -5.91 -33.63
N LEU A 393 29.99 -6.16 -32.37
CA LEU A 393 28.72 -6.71 -31.93
C LEU A 393 27.71 -5.57 -31.72
N PHE A 394 26.67 -5.54 -32.55
CA PHE A 394 25.49 -4.73 -32.32
C PHE A 394 24.59 -5.48 -31.31
N TYR A 395 24.30 -4.88 -30.14
CA TYR A 395 23.23 -5.28 -29.26
C TYR A 395 22.01 -4.41 -29.57
N SER A 396 20.93 -5.06 -30.00
CA SER A 396 19.56 -4.54 -30.03
C SER A 396 18.89 -4.80 -28.69
N LYS A 397 18.38 -3.77 -28.06
CA LYS A 397 17.13 -3.78 -27.30
C LYS A 397 16.50 -2.39 -27.32
#